data_aa531eccb18d82e09c1e1f3efd8c051e
#
_entry.id   aa531eccb18d82e09c1e1f3efd8c051e
#
_cell.length_a   1.000
_cell.length_b   1.000
_cell.length_c   1.000
_cell.angle_alpha   90.00
_cell.angle_beta   90.00
_cell.angle_gamma   90.00
#
_symmetry.space_group_name_H-M   'P 1'
#
loop_
_entity.id
_entity.type
_entity.pdbx_description
1 polymer ?
#
loop_
_entity_poly.entity_id
_entity_poly.type
_entity_poly.pdbx_seq_one_letter_code
_entity_poly.pdbx_strand_id
1 'polypeptide(L)'
;MISIRNLLKLYKSGHDLVRAVDGVFIEVAAQEFFVLLGLSGSGKTTLLRCVAGLEKPQGGEILIDQKLVSSAERNYFIGPEERGIGMVFQSYAVWPHMTVYQNVAFPLINGPRRYSSTEIKTRVTNALELVQLAALADRPAPFLSGGQQQRVALARALAVEPKVLLMDEPLSNLDARLREEVRDEIKTLAKKFGIAVLYVTHDQVEAMALADRVAVMSKGKVLQCAAPRELYDLPSSREVCEFLGATNLLDGMISNGGHIETELGRITCAITDPELKNVSIAIRPEEIQLLSASTGSENEFPAEVLSSTFLGELTVCELLVNGKKLRFKTTQSAAPCARFHIRLPADKLKVFARN
;
A
#
# COMPACT_ATOMS: atom_id res chain seq x y z
N MET A 1 14.47 -4.23 -12.21
CA MET A 1 14.24 -2.99 -12.98
C MET A 1 14.62 -1.76 -12.16
N ILE A 2 14.19 -1.66 -10.88
CA ILE A 2 14.67 -0.65 -9.92
C ILE A 2 15.43 -1.37 -8.82
N SER A 3 16.63 -0.88 -8.44
CA SER A 3 17.41 -1.38 -7.31
C SER A 3 17.73 -0.21 -6.39
N ILE A 4 17.31 -0.32 -5.14
CA ILE A 4 17.55 0.65 -4.08
C ILE A 4 18.38 -0.03 -3.01
N ARG A 5 19.56 0.52 -2.69
CA ARG A 5 20.53 -0.10 -1.79
C ARG A 5 20.91 0.87 -0.68
N ASN A 6 20.59 0.51 0.56
CA ASN A 6 20.92 1.25 1.78
C ASN A 6 20.57 2.74 1.69
N LEU A 7 19.37 3.07 1.15
CA LEU A 7 18.98 4.44 0.89
C LEU A 7 18.72 5.19 2.19
N LEU A 8 19.34 6.37 2.31
CA LEU A 8 19.19 7.28 3.46
C LEU A 8 18.75 8.66 2.97
N LYS A 9 17.65 9.17 3.52
CA LYS A 9 17.20 10.54 3.29
C LYS A 9 16.87 11.24 4.61
N LEU A 10 17.52 12.37 4.84
CA LEU A 10 17.39 13.18 6.02
C LEU A 10 16.78 14.54 5.68
N TYR A 11 15.90 15.02 6.55
CA TYR A 11 15.41 16.40 6.53
C TYR A 11 15.76 17.10 7.85
N LYS A 12 16.07 18.39 7.76
CA LYS A 12 16.24 19.24 8.93
C LYS A 12 14.86 19.76 9.37
N SER A 13 14.51 19.56 10.63
CA SER A 13 13.30 20.11 11.25
C SER A 13 13.74 20.89 12.50
N GLY A 14 13.97 22.18 12.34
CA GLY A 14 14.58 23.00 13.39
C GLY A 14 16.00 22.51 13.73
N HIS A 15 16.21 22.07 14.98
CA HIS A 15 17.47 21.49 15.45
C HIS A 15 17.56 19.97 15.23
N ASP A 16 16.47 19.29 14.90
CA ASP A 16 16.42 17.83 14.76
C ASP A 16 16.65 17.39 13.32
N LEU A 17 17.19 16.17 13.17
CA LEU A 17 17.31 15.45 11.90
C LEU A 17 16.27 14.36 11.84
N VAL A 18 15.30 14.50 10.93
CA VAL A 18 14.28 13.48 10.67
C VAL A 18 14.80 12.53 9.61
N ARG A 19 14.90 11.23 9.94
CA ARG A 19 15.24 10.16 9.01
C ARG A 19 13.98 9.74 8.25
N ALA A 20 13.69 10.41 7.14
CA ALA A 20 12.52 10.11 6.33
C ALA A 20 12.64 8.77 5.56
N VAL A 21 13.87 8.39 5.20
CA VAL A 21 14.23 7.05 4.70
C VAL A 21 15.50 6.63 5.46
N ASP A 22 15.51 5.44 6.05
CA ASP A 22 16.55 4.98 6.96
C ASP A 22 17.04 3.57 6.57
N GLY A 23 18.06 3.53 5.71
CA GLY A 23 18.73 2.28 5.32
C GLY A 23 17.84 1.33 4.51
N VAL A 24 17.03 1.84 3.59
CA VAL A 24 16.06 1.03 2.83
C VAL A 24 16.74 0.27 1.69
N PHE A 25 16.37 -1.02 1.58
CA PHE A 25 16.72 -1.92 0.47
C PHE A 25 15.45 -2.39 -0.21
N ILE A 26 15.31 -2.16 -1.53
CA ILE A 26 14.18 -2.61 -2.35
C ILE A 26 14.69 -2.97 -3.73
N GLU A 27 14.21 -4.11 -4.24
CA GLU A 27 14.40 -4.54 -5.63
C GLU A 27 13.03 -4.68 -6.27
N VAL A 28 12.81 -3.98 -7.39
CA VAL A 28 11.61 -4.11 -8.22
C VAL A 28 12.00 -4.78 -9.53
N ALA A 29 11.36 -5.89 -9.86
CA ALA A 29 11.63 -6.64 -11.08
C ALA A 29 11.06 -5.93 -12.33
N ALA A 30 11.41 -6.42 -13.51
CA ALA A 30 10.77 -5.99 -14.74
C ALA A 30 9.30 -6.44 -14.75
N GLN A 31 8.41 -5.56 -15.21
CA GLN A 31 6.96 -5.82 -15.31
C GLN A 31 6.27 -6.08 -13.98
N GLU A 32 6.94 -5.85 -12.85
CA GLU A 32 6.40 -6.01 -11.50
C GLU A 32 5.58 -4.78 -11.10
N PHE A 33 4.42 -5.02 -10.50
CA PHE A 33 3.63 -4.00 -9.81
C PHE A 33 4.00 -4.02 -8.31
N PHE A 34 4.94 -3.16 -7.93
CA PHE A 34 5.45 -3.07 -6.56
C PHE A 34 4.80 -1.92 -5.80
N VAL A 35 4.24 -2.19 -4.63
CA VAL A 35 3.53 -1.19 -3.82
C VAL A 35 4.29 -0.87 -2.53
N LEU A 36 4.45 0.42 -2.26
CA LEU A 36 4.87 0.95 -0.96
C LEU A 36 3.63 1.31 -0.16
N LEU A 37 3.39 0.62 0.94
CA LEU A 37 2.23 0.76 1.80
C LEU A 37 2.66 1.25 3.18
N GLY A 38 1.90 2.17 3.80
CA GLY A 38 2.21 2.66 5.16
C GLY A 38 1.39 3.89 5.51
N LEU A 39 1.40 4.29 6.78
CA LEU A 39 0.73 5.51 7.25
C LEU A 39 1.38 6.77 6.66
N SER A 40 0.67 7.90 6.73
CA SER A 40 1.23 9.21 6.40
C SER A 40 2.48 9.47 7.25
N GLY A 41 3.53 10.01 6.62
CA GLY A 41 4.80 10.25 7.29
C GLY A 41 5.72 9.03 7.43
N SER A 42 5.38 7.86 6.88
CA SER A 42 6.25 6.67 6.93
C SER A 42 7.46 6.71 5.98
N GLY A 43 7.55 7.71 5.09
CA GLY A 43 8.70 7.90 4.18
C GLY A 43 8.48 7.47 2.73
N LYS A 44 7.32 6.92 2.36
CA LYS A 44 6.98 6.39 1.01
C LYS A 44 7.19 7.39 -0.12
N THR A 45 6.52 8.55 -0.02
CA THR A 45 6.65 9.65 -1.01
C THR A 45 8.08 10.16 -1.11
N THR A 46 8.80 10.25 0.02
CA THR A 46 10.22 10.63 0.03
C THR A 46 11.08 9.62 -0.72
N LEU A 47 10.87 8.33 -0.48
CA LEU A 47 11.56 7.26 -1.20
C LEU A 47 11.26 7.32 -2.70
N LEU A 48 9.98 7.45 -3.07
CA LEU A 48 9.57 7.60 -4.47
C LEU A 48 10.23 8.81 -5.14
N ARG A 49 10.28 9.97 -4.46
CA ARG A 49 10.94 11.19 -4.96
C ARG A 49 12.44 11.03 -5.13
N CYS A 50 13.10 10.26 -4.26
CA CYS A 50 14.51 9.90 -4.44
C CYS A 50 14.69 9.04 -5.71
N VAL A 51 13.82 8.06 -5.96
CA VAL A 51 13.83 7.24 -7.19
C VAL A 51 13.52 8.09 -8.42
N ALA A 52 12.61 9.04 -8.30
CA ALA A 52 12.28 9.98 -9.38
C ALA A 52 13.41 10.96 -9.71
N GLY A 53 14.36 11.20 -8.81
CA GLY A 53 15.40 12.22 -8.97
C GLY A 53 14.95 13.63 -8.56
N LEU A 54 13.82 13.73 -7.89
CA LEU A 54 13.30 15.00 -7.35
C LEU A 54 13.96 15.34 -5.99
N GLU A 55 14.48 14.32 -5.30
CA GLU A 55 15.16 14.45 -4.01
C GLU A 55 16.53 13.75 -4.09
N LYS A 56 17.59 14.45 -3.65
CA LYS A 56 18.92 13.86 -3.54
C LYS A 56 19.06 13.14 -2.19
N PRO A 57 19.33 11.81 -2.17
CA PRO A 57 19.58 11.08 -0.93
C PRO A 57 20.95 11.43 -0.34
N GLN A 58 21.11 11.26 0.98
CA GLN A 58 22.37 11.46 1.70
C GLN A 58 23.17 10.15 1.85
N GLY A 59 22.57 8.99 1.60
CA GLY A 59 23.23 7.68 1.65
C GLY A 59 22.65 6.70 0.64
N GLY A 60 23.44 5.70 0.28
CA GLY A 60 23.04 4.60 -0.58
C GLY A 60 23.08 4.90 -2.07
N GLU A 61 22.54 3.95 -2.84
CA GLU A 61 22.55 3.96 -4.30
C GLU A 61 21.16 3.62 -4.87
N ILE A 62 20.89 4.19 -6.05
CA ILE A 62 19.69 3.88 -6.84
C ILE A 62 20.13 3.53 -8.27
N LEU A 63 19.67 2.37 -8.75
CA LEU A 63 19.84 1.95 -10.14
C LEU A 63 18.46 1.81 -10.80
N ILE A 64 18.35 2.23 -12.05
CA ILE A 64 17.16 2.04 -12.89
C ILE A 64 17.62 1.40 -14.20
N ASP A 65 16.99 0.28 -14.59
CA ASP A 65 17.38 -0.54 -15.75
C ASP A 65 18.89 -0.82 -15.77
N GLN A 66 19.43 -1.24 -14.60
CA GLN A 66 20.86 -1.54 -14.34
C GLN A 66 21.81 -0.33 -14.45
N LYS A 67 21.29 0.86 -14.74
CA LYS A 67 22.09 2.10 -14.79
C LYS A 67 22.07 2.78 -13.42
N LEU A 68 23.24 3.13 -12.91
CA LEU A 68 23.35 3.95 -11.71
C LEU A 68 22.79 5.34 -11.99
N VAL A 69 21.80 5.79 -11.20
CA VAL A 69 21.17 7.11 -11.33
C VAL A 69 21.42 7.99 -10.10
N SER A 70 21.80 7.39 -8.97
CA SER A 70 22.19 8.12 -7.77
C SER A 70 23.14 7.27 -6.94
N SER A 71 24.24 7.87 -6.45
CA SER A 71 25.14 7.30 -5.45
C SER A 71 25.68 8.41 -4.57
N ALA A 72 25.40 8.32 -3.27
CA ALA A 72 25.89 9.29 -2.30
C ALA A 72 27.42 9.20 -2.15
N GLU A 73 27.98 7.97 -2.12
CA GLU A 73 29.42 7.74 -1.99
C GLU A 73 30.22 8.32 -3.16
N ARG A 74 29.68 8.20 -4.40
CA ARG A 74 30.31 8.70 -5.61
C ARG A 74 29.96 10.15 -5.92
N ASN A 75 29.15 10.81 -5.06
CA ASN A 75 28.55 12.11 -5.31
C ASN A 75 27.92 12.22 -6.71
N TYR A 76 27.28 11.13 -7.17
CA TYR A 76 26.69 11.02 -8.49
C TYR A 76 25.17 11.13 -8.41
N PHE A 77 24.57 11.98 -9.27
CA PHE A 77 23.12 12.20 -9.27
C PHE A 77 22.64 12.64 -10.64
N ILE A 78 21.70 11.89 -11.21
CA ILE A 78 21.00 12.20 -12.46
C ILE A 78 19.67 12.85 -12.12
N GLY A 79 19.34 13.95 -12.80
CA GLY A 79 18.04 14.64 -12.68
C GLY A 79 16.87 13.80 -13.19
N PRO A 80 15.62 14.17 -12.85
CA PRO A 80 14.42 13.39 -13.20
C PRO A 80 14.24 13.27 -14.72
N GLU A 81 14.59 14.29 -15.50
CA GLU A 81 14.43 14.34 -16.97
C GLU A 81 15.27 13.30 -17.70
N GLU A 82 16.39 12.86 -17.11
CA GLU A 82 17.32 11.92 -17.74
C GLU A 82 17.16 10.48 -17.25
N ARG A 83 16.27 10.21 -16.28
CA ARG A 83 16.06 8.87 -15.72
C ARG A 83 15.21 7.93 -16.57
N GLY A 84 14.55 8.45 -17.61
CA GLY A 84 13.72 7.64 -18.53
C GLY A 84 12.51 6.99 -17.87
N ILE A 85 11.93 7.64 -16.87
CA ILE A 85 10.78 7.19 -16.10
C ILE A 85 9.53 8.02 -16.42
N GLY A 86 8.35 7.41 -16.25
CA GLY A 86 7.08 8.14 -16.15
C GLY A 86 6.73 8.41 -14.70
N MET A 87 6.06 9.52 -14.40
CA MET A 87 5.59 9.83 -13.05
C MET A 87 4.17 10.39 -13.05
N VAL A 88 3.35 9.88 -12.14
CA VAL A 88 2.01 10.39 -11.80
C VAL A 88 2.04 10.92 -10.37
N PHE A 89 1.74 12.20 -10.21
CA PHE A 89 1.74 12.89 -8.92
C PHE A 89 0.37 12.81 -8.25
N GLN A 90 0.31 12.91 -6.94
CA GLN A 90 -0.91 12.93 -6.14
C GLN A 90 -1.90 14.04 -6.56
N SER A 91 -1.39 15.23 -6.92
CA SER A 91 -2.19 16.35 -7.40
C SER A 91 -2.46 16.32 -8.90
N TYR A 92 -2.11 15.20 -9.59
CA TYR A 92 -2.12 15.02 -11.05
C TYR A 92 -1.18 15.96 -11.80
N ALA A 93 -0.84 17.12 -11.26
CA ALA A 93 0.01 18.16 -11.85
C ALA A 93 -0.35 18.47 -13.32
N VAL A 94 -1.65 18.57 -13.60
CA VAL A 94 -2.15 18.96 -14.93
C VAL A 94 -2.03 20.47 -15.07
N TRP A 95 -1.44 20.94 -16.19
CA TRP A 95 -1.28 22.37 -16.45
C TRP A 95 -2.60 22.99 -16.88
N PRO A 96 -3.16 23.94 -16.08
CA PRO A 96 -4.52 24.46 -16.31
C PRO A 96 -4.66 25.33 -17.55
N HIS A 97 -3.57 25.92 -18.02
CA HIS A 97 -3.52 26.77 -19.22
C HIS A 97 -3.34 26.00 -20.53
N MET A 98 -3.28 24.68 -20.46
CA MET A 98 -3.09 23.79 -21.61
C MET A 98 -4.33 22.94 -21.88
N THR A 99 -4.51 22.51 -23.12
CA THR A 99 -5.49 21.47 -23.49
C THR A 99 -5.02 20.08 -23.02
N VAL A 100 -5.89 19.09 -23.11
CA VAL A 100 -5.57 17.67 -22.86
C VAL A 100 -4.42 17.23 -23.75
N TYR A 101 -4.50 17.50 -25.05
CA TYR A 101 -3.44 17.19 -26.02
C TYR A 101 -2.09 17.82 -25.63
N GLN A 102 -2.08 19.12 -25.31
CA GLN A 102 -0.87 19.85 -24.95
C GLN A 102 -0.24 19.31 -23.65
N ASN A 103 -1.05 18.94 -22.66
CA ASN A 103 -0.55 18.31 -21.44
C ASN A 103 0.18 16.99 -21.73
N VAL A 104 -0.40 16.14 -22.58
CA VAL A 104 0.20 14.83 -22.93
C VAL A 104 1.40 14.99 -23.85
N ALA A 105 1.39 15.98 -24.77
CA ALA A 105 2.49 16.27 -25.67
C ALA A 105 3.72 16.89 -24.97
N PHE A 106 3.52 17.55 -23.82
CA PHE A 106 4.56 18.34 -23.15
C PHE A 106 5.89 17.59 -22.94
N PRO A 107 5.93 16.37 -22.37
CA PRO A 107 7.18 15.65 -22.14
C PRO A 107 7.85 15.20 -23.45
N LEU A 108 7.08 15.03 -24.53
CA LEU A 108 7.64 14.69 -25.84
C LEU A 108 8.29 15.88 -26.52
N ILE A 109 7.79 17.10 -26.27
CA ILE A 109 8.30 18.34 -26.85
C ILE A 109 9.53 18.85 -26.07
N ASN A 110 9.46 18.79 -24.72
CA ASN A 110 10.42 19.42 -23.82
C ASN A 110 11.40 18.44 -23.17
N GLY A 111 11.22 17.14 -23.40
CA GLY A 111 12.12 16.10 -22.85
C GLY A 111 13.47 16.04 -23.59
N PRO A 112 14.42 15.25 -23.06
CA PRO A 112 15.76 15.12 -23.62
C PRO A 112 15.76 14.41 -24.98
N ARG A 113 14.79 13.54 -25.24
CA ARG A 113 14.65 12.83 -26.52
C ARG A 113 13.91 13.69 -27.53
N ARG A 114 14.44 13.78 -28.75
CA ARG A 114 13.82 14.52 -29.86
C ARG A 114 12.85 13.62 -30.63
N TYR A 115 11.67 14.13 -30.92
CA TYR A 115 10.63 13.49 -31.72
C TYR A 115 10.20 14.42 -32.86
N SER A 116 9.87 13.86 -34.00
CA SER A 116 9.22 14.61 -35.07
C SER A 116 7.77 14.95 -34.70
N SER A 117 7.21 15.96 -35.38
CA SER A 117 5.80 16.36 -35.15
C SER A 117 4.82 15.20 -35.41
N THR A 118 5.11 14.33 -36.37
CA THR A 118 4.32 13.16 -36.69
C THR A 118 4.39 12.13 -35.58
N GLU A 119 5.58 11.84 -35.03
CA GLU A 119 5.76 10.93 -33.89
C GLU A 119 5.06 11.47 -32.66
N ILE A 120 5.15 12.76 -32.33
CA ILE A 120 4.45 13.39 -31.23
C ILE A 120 2.94 13.17 -31.36
N LYS A 121 2.39 13.48 -32.53
CA LYS A 121 0.97 13.33 -32.83
C LYS A 121 0.53 11.87 -32.61
N THR A 122 1.26 10.91 -33.17
CA THR A 122 0.94 9.48 -33.04
C THR A 122 0.98 9.01 -31.57
N ARG A 123 2.06 9.36 -30.83
CA ARG A 123 2.22 8.98 -29.41
C ARG A 123 1.13 9.58 -28.53
N VAL A 124 0.80 10.86 -28.73
CA VAL A 124 -0.26 11.54 -27.96
C VAL A 124 -1.61 10.91 -28.27
N THR A 125 -1.94 10.66 -29.55
CA THR A 125 -3.21 10.03 -29.93
C THR A 125 -3.32 8.64 -29.29
N ASN A 126 -2.30 7.80 -29.43
CA ASN A 126 -2.27 6.47 -28.83
C ASN A 126 -2.44 6.54 -27.29
N ALA A 127 -1.71 7.45 -26.62
CA ALA A 127 -1.82 7.60 -25.16
C ALA A 127 -3.23 8.05 -24.72
N LEU A 128 -3.88 8.95 -25.47
CA LEU A 128 -5.24 9.41 -25.21
C LEU A 128 -6.30 8.33 -25.49
N GLU A 129 -6.11 7.52 -26.51
CA GLU A 129 -6.97 6.36 -26.78
C GLU A 129 -6.90 5.33 -25.66
N LEU A 130 -5.69 5.04 -25.14
CA LEU A 130 -5.48 4.11 -24.04
C LEU A 130 -6.24 4.47 -22.76
N VAL A 131 -6.38 5.76 -22.49
CA VAL A 131 -7.09 6.26 -21.31
C VAL A 131 -8.51 6.77 -21.63
N GLN A 132 -9.02 6.49 -22.85
CA GLN A 132 -10.37 6.83 -23.30
C GLN A 132 -10.66 8.36 -23.30
N LEU A 133 -9.66 9.18 -23.59
CA LEU A 133 -9.78 10.64 -23.64
C LEU A 133 -9.58 11.24 -25.04
N ALA A 134 -9.51 10.43 -26.10
CA ALA A 134 -9.25 10.91 -27.46
C ALA A 134 -10.25 11.99 -27.92
N ALA A 135 -11.55 11.84 -27.58
CA ALA A 135 -12.59 12.82 -27.92
C ALA A 135 -12.47 14.16 -27.15
N LEU A 136 -11.63 14.23 -26.12
CA LEU A 136 -11.43 15.41 -25.29
C LEU A 136 -10.06 16.07 -25.54
N ALA A 137 -9.34 15.70 -26.60
CA ALA A 137 -7.98 16.18 -26.88
C ALA A 137 -7.83 17.70 -26.85
N ASP A 138 -8.77 18.43 -27.43
CA ASP A 138 -8.74 19.90 -27.53
C ASP A 138 -9.39 20.61 -26.33
N ARG A 139 -9.94 19.84 -25.37
CA ARG A 139 -10.61 20.40 -24.19
C ARG A 139 -9.59 21.00 -23.23
N PRO A 140 -9.81 22.24 -22.73
CA PRO A 140 -8.94 22.83 -21.69
C PRO A 140 -9.03 22.05 -20.40
N ALA A 141 -7.87 21.85 -19.74
CA ALA A 141 -7.76 21.03 -18.54
C ALA A 141 -8.67 21.40 -17.36
N PRO A 142 -8.98 22.69 -17.09
CA PRO A 142 -9.87 23.07 -15.97
C PRO A 142 -11.31 22.56 -16.10
N PHE A 143 -11.75 22.20 -17.29
CA PHE A 143 -13.11 21.71 -17.54
C PHE A 143 -13.23 20.18 -17.44
N LEU A 144 -12.20 19.52 -16.93
CA LEU A 144 -12.17 18.07 -16.72
C LEU A 144 -12.60 17.71 -15.29
N SER A 145 -13.28 16.57 -15.15
CA SER A 145 -13.51 15.96 -13.84
C SER A 145 -12.19 15.46 -13.23
N GLY A 146 -12.14 15.21 -11.91
CA GLY A 146 -10.96 14.68 -11.23
C GLY A 146 -10.42 13.39 -11.87
N GLY A 147 -11.30 12.44 -12.19
CA GLY A 147 -10.90 11.21 -12.89
C GLY A 147 -10.37 11.45 -14.30
N GLN A 148 -10.92 12.42 -15.04
CA GLN A 148 -10.39 12.82 -16.35
C GLN A 148 -9.01 13.46 -16.21
N GLN A 149 -8.79 14.32 -15.22
CA GLN A 149 -7.47 14.91 -14.95
C GLN A 149 -6.42 13.85 -14.60
N GLN A 150 -6.81 12.85 -13.81
CA GLN A 150 -5.94 11.72 -13.51
C GLN A 150 -5.58 10.91 -14.75
N ARG A 151 -6.55 10.61 -15.61
CA ARG A 151 -6.30 9.93 -16.89
C ARG A 151 -5.39 10.77 -17.81
N VAL A 152 -5.49 12.09 -17.79
CA VAL A 152 -4.53 12.96 -18.50
C VAL A 152 -3.12 12.82 -17.94
N ALA A 153 -2.97 12.81 -16.59
CA ALA A 153 -1.67 12.60 -15.96
C ALA A 153 -1.07 11.22 -16.29
N LEU A 154 -1.91 10.18 -16.34
CA LEU A 154 -1.51 8.84 -16.75
C LEU A 154 -1.10 8.79 -18.23
N ALA A 155 -1.91 9.37 -19.14
CA ALA A 155 -1.58 9.46 -20.56
C ALA A 155 -0.27 10.20 -20.80
N ARG A 156 -0.04 11.32 -20.09
CA ARG A 156 1.22 12.08 -20.14
C ARG A 156 2.41 11.23 -19.72
N ALA A 157 2.29 10.44 -18.67
CA ALA A 157 3.34 9.55 -18.20
C ALA A 157 3.60 8.39 -19.18
N LEU A 158 2.56 7.88 -19.85
CA LEU A 158 2.66 6.77 -20.82
C LEU A 158 3.13 7.22 -22.21
N ALA A 159 2.92 8.48 -22.61
CA ALA A 159 3.26 8.99 -23.95
C ALA A 159 4.76 8.86 -24.28
N VAL A 160 5.63 8.90 -23.27
CA VAL A 160 7.08 8.70 -23.43
C VAL A 160 7.49 7.22 -23.51
N GLU A 161 6.54 6.28 -23.38
CA GLU A 161 6.76 4.82 -23.36
C GLU A 161 7.82 4.42 -22.32
N PRO A 162 7.59 4.72 -21.04
CA PRO A 162 8.57 4.46 -20.00
C PRO A 162 8.64 2.96 -19.69
N LYS A 163 9.82 2.47 -19.32
CA LYS A 163 9.97 1.12 -18.74
C LYS A 163 9.59 1.06 -17.26
N VAL A 164 9.61 2.21 -16.60
CA VAL A 164 9.31 2.36 -15.16
C VAL A 164 8.30 3.47 -14.99
N LEU A 165 7.24 3.20 -14.24
CA LEU A 165 6.20 4.17 -13.89
C LEU A 165 6.16 4.34 -12.36
N LEU A 166 6.33 5.57 -11.91
CA LEU A 166 6.25 5.96 -10.51
C LEU A 166 4.89 6.62 -10.26
N MET A 167 4.19 6.21 -9.20
CA MET A 167 2.87 6.76 -8.85
C MET A 167 2.81 7.13 -7.37
N ASP A 168 2.55 8.40 -7.08
CA ASP A 168 2.44 8.96 -5.72
C ASP A 168 0.97 9.16 -5.37
N GLU A 169 0.34 8.22 -4.66
CA GLU A 169 -1.08 8.22 -4.23
C GLU A 169 -2.06 8.65 -5.35
N PRO A 170 -1.99 8.05 -6.55
CA PRO A 170 -2.69 8.59 -7.72
C PRO A 170 -4.21 8.53 -7.61
N LEU A 171 -4.78 7.69 -6.73
CA LEU A 171 -6.22 7.49 -6.59
C LEU A 171 -6.84 8.24 -5.40
N SER A 172 -6.03 8.94 -4.58
CA SER A 172 -6.46 9.54 -3.31
C SER A 172 -7.59 10.58 -3.45
N ASN A 173 -7.67 11.27 -4.58
CA ASN A 173 -8.63 12.35 -4.82
C ASN A 173 -9.89 11.90 -5.60
N LEU A 174 -10.10 10.59 -5.76
CA LEU A 174 -11.26 10.03 -6.46
C LEU A 174 -12.30 9.50 -5.48
N ASP A 175 -13.56 9.54 -5.91
CA ASP A 175 -14.63 8.82 -5.23
C ASP A 175 -14.44 7.30 -5.32
N ALA A 176 -15.13 6.54 -4.45
CA ALA A 176 -14.90 5.10 -4.30
C ALA A 176 -15.12 4.30 -5.60
N ARG A 177 -16.18 4.61 -6.36
CA ARG A 177 -16.52 3.89 -7.60
C ARG A 177 -15.48 4.15 -8.68
N LEU A 178 -15.14 5.41 -8.90
CA LEU A 178 -14.16 5.80 -9.92
C LEU A 178 -12.76 5.29 -9.57
N ARG A 179 -12.44 5.21 -8.26
CA ARG A 179 -11.17 4.64 -7.78
C ARG A 179 -11.03 3.17 -8.18
N GLU A 180 -12.08 2.35 -8.06
CA GLU A 180 -12.07 0.97 -8.48
C GLU A 180 -11.88 0.83 -10.00
N GLU A 181 -12.63 1.58 -10.78
CA GLU A 181 -12.55 1.56 -12.24
C GLU A 181 -11.13 1.92 -12.72
N VAL A 182 -10.55 3.02 -12.22
CA VAL A 182 -9.22 3.49 -12.62
C VAL A 182 -8.10 2.59 -12.08
N ARG A 183 -8.26 2.00 -10.89
CA ARG A 183 -7.31 1.02 -10.35
C ARG A 183 -7.13 -0.16 -11.30
N ASP A 184 -8.23 -0.75 -11.76
CA ASP A 184 -8.20 -1.92 -12.63
C ASP A 184 -7.67 -1.57 -14.03
N GLU A 185 -7.95 -0.35 -14.52
CA GLU A 185 -7.40 0.19 -15.75
C GLU A 185 -5.86 0.34 -15.66
N ILE A 186 -5.35 0.92 -14.59
CA ILE A 186 -3.89 1.08 -14.36
C ILE A 186 -3.19 -0.29 -14.37
N LYS A 187 -3.73 -1.28 -13.64
CA LYS A 187 -3.16 -2.62 -13.58
C LYS A 187 -3.11 -3.28 -14.97
N THR A 188 -4.21 -3.16 -15.72
CA THR A 188 -4.33 -3.71 -17.07
C THR A 188 -3.32 -3.07 -18.03
N LEU A 189 -3.18 -1.73 -18.00
CA LEU A 189 -2.25 -1.00 -18.83
C LEU A 189 -0.79 -1.34 -18.49
N ALA A 190 -0.42 -1.35 -17.21
CA ALA A 190 0.93 -1.69 -16.77
C ALA A 190 1.34 -3.08 -17.27
N LYS A 191 0.46 -4.07 -17.12
CA LYS A 191 0.69 -5.45 -17.58
C LYS A 191 0.77 -5.55 -19.11
N LYS A 192 -0.15 -4.89 -19.82
CA LYS A 192 -0.19 -4.89 -21.30
C LYS A 192 1.10 -4.34 -21.92
N PHE A 193 1.69 -3.30 -21.31
CA PHE A 193 2.90 -2.66 -21.82
C PHE A 193 4.19 -3.16 -21.16
N GLY A 194 4.12 -4.14 -20.26
CA GLY A 194 5.28 -4.67 -19.57
C GLY A 194 6.05 -3.64 -18.74
N ILE A 195 5.33 -2.66 -18.16
CA ILE A 195 5.90 -1.56 -17.39
C ILE A 195 6.11 -2.04 -15.94
N ALA A 196 7.31 -1.78 -15.38
CA ALA A 196 7.51 -1.92 -13.94
C ALA A 196 6.92 -0.71 -13.22
N VAL A 197 6.11 -0.95 -12.20
CA VAL A 197 5.42 0.10 -11.44
C VAL A 197 5.95 0.15 -10.01
N LEU A 198 6.29 1.34 -9.53
CA LEU A 198 6.48 1.63 -8.11
C LEU A 198 5.36 2.56 -7.67
N TYR A 199 4.43 2.02 -6.90
CA TYR A 199 3.18 2.65 -6.49
C TYR A 199 3.20 2.97 -5.00
N VAL A 200 2.84 4.18 -4.63
CA VAL A 200 2.69 4.62 -3.23
C VAL A 200 1.22 4.75 -2.90
N THR A 201 0.81 4.16 -1.79
CA THR A 201 -0.54 4.34 -1.22
C THR A 201 -0.53 4.18 0.30
N HIS A 202 -1.56 4.69 0.95
CA HIS A 202 -1.91 4.38 2.33
C HIS A 202 -3.16 3.48 2.41
N ASP A 203 -3.78 3.17 1.26
CA ASP A 203 -4.97 2.33 1.16
C ASP A 203 -4.57 0.86 1.02
N GLN A 204 -5.01 0.03 1.98
CA GLN A 204 -4.73 -1.40 2.01
C GLN A 204 -5.42 -2.14 0.86
N VAL A 205 -6.65 -1.72 0.49
CA VAL A 205 -7.40 -2.37 -0.59
C VAL A 205 -6.68 -2.17 -1.93
N GLU A 206 -6.18 -0.95 -2.19
CA GLU A 206 -5.37 -0.69 -3.38
C GLU A 206 -4.12 -1.57 -3.41
N ALA A 207 -3.38 -1.62 -2.29
CA ALA A 207 -2.16 -2.41 -2.20
C ALA A 207 -2.40 -3.90 -2.45
N MET A 208 -3.44 -4.46 -1.80
CA MET A 208 -3.77 -5.89 -1.95
C MET A 208 -4.30 -6.24 -3.34
N ALA A 209 -5.03 -5.33 -4.01
CA ALA A 209 -5.61 -5.57 -5.33
C ALA A 209 -4.61 -5.41 -6.48
N LEU A 210 -3.67 -4.44 -6.36
CA LEU A 210 -2.76 -4.07 -7.44
C LEU A 210 -1.47 -4.89 -7.45
N ALA A 211 -0.89 -5.10 -6.27
CA ALA A 211 0.50 -5.50 -6.14
C ALA A 211 0.78 -6.96 -6.51
N ASP A 212 1.95 -7.18 -7.11
CA ASP A 212 2.64 -8.47 -7.10
C ASP A 212 3.40 -8.64 -5.77
N ARG A 213 4.03 -7.55 -5.27
CA ARG A 213 4.63 -7.47 -3.94
C ARG A 213 4.35 -6.13 -3.28
N VAL A 214 4.18 -6.17 -1.95
CA VAL A 214 3.96 -4.99 -1.10
C VAL A 214 5.09 -4.87 -0.09
N ALA A 215 5.66 -3.68 0.03
CA ALA A 215 6.54 -3.32 1.13
C ALA A 215 5.78 -2.42 2.12
N VAL A 216 5.59 -2.91 3.36
CA VAL A 216 5.03 -2.12 4.45
C VAL A 216 6.12 -1.25 5.06
N MET A 217 5.89 0.05 5.05
CA MET A 217 6.84 1.05 5.57
C MET A 217 6.33 1.71 6.85
N SER A 218 7.22 1.84 7.82
CA SER A 218 7.00 2.62 9.04
C SER A 218 8.28 3.33 9.45
N LYS A 219 8.17 4.60 9.87
CA LYS A 219 9.28 5.42 10.39
C LYS A 219 10.55 5.36 9.52
N GLY A 220 10.37 5.43 8.20
CA GLY A 220 11.47 5.43 7.23
C GLY A 220 12.05 4.05 6.89
N LYS A 221 11.56 2.96 7.46
CA LYS A 221 12.05 1.60 7.26
C LYS A 221 11.02 0.70 6.59
N VAL A 222 11.47 -0.33 5.91
CA VAL A 222 10.64 -1.43 5.44
C VAL A 222 10.53 -2.45 6.56
N LEU A 223 9.32 -2.71 7.04
CA LEU A 223 9.04 -3.70 8.08
C LEU A 223 8.93 -5.12 7.51
N GLN A 224 8.23 -5.25 6.39
CA GLN A 224 8.03 -6.51 5.68
C GLN A 224 7.80 -6.24 4.20
N CYS A 225 8.30 -7.13 3.33
CA CYS A 225 8.04 -7.11 1.91
C CYS A 225 7.68 -8.53 1.45
N ALA A 226 6.46 -8.71 0.94
CA ALA A 226 5.95 -10.01 0.52
C ALA A 226 4.83 -9.87 -0.51
N ALA A 227 4.35 -10.98 -1.09
CA ALA A 227 3.12 -10.99 -1.86
C ALA A 227 1.91 -10.61 -0.97
N PRO A 228 0.85 -10.00 -1.53
CA PRO A 228 -0.30 -9.53 -0.74
C PRO A 228 -0.88 -10.59 0.20
N ARG A 229 -1.10 -11.80 -0.31
CA ARG A 229 -1.66 -12.90 0.48
C ARG A 229 -0.75 -13.33 1.62
N GLU A 230 0.54 -13.47 1.34
CA GLU A 230 1.54 -13.83 2.35
C GLU A 230 1.64 -12.76 3.44
N LEU A 231 1.64 -11.47 3.05
CA LEU A 231 1.67 -10.34 3.97
C LEU A 231 0.46 -10.34 4.91
N TYR A 232 -0.71 -10.69 4.38
CA TYR A 232 -1.96 -10.76 5.13
C TYR A 232 -2.01 -11.96 6.07
N ASP A 233 -1.59 -13.14 5.60
CA ASP A 233 -1.69 -14.41 6.33
C ASP A 233 -0.51 -14.61 7.31
N LEU A 234 0.68 -14.06 7.01
CA LEU A 234 1.92 -14.26 7.76
C LEU A 234 2.61 -12.93 8.08
N PRO A 235 1.97 -12.02 8.83
CA PRO A 235 2.61 -10.77 9.25
C PRO A 235 3.81 -11.06 10.14
N SER A 236 4.95 -10.41 9.85
CA SER A 236 6.23 -10.62 10.54
C SER A 236 6.29 -9.98 11.93
N SER A 237 5.40 -9.05 12.23
CA SER A 237 5.36 -8.34 13.51
C SER A 237 3.96 -7.89 13.86
N ARG A 238 3.76 -7.57 15.16
CA ARG A 238 2.53 -6.95 15.66
C ARG A 238 2.21 -5.66 14.88
N GLU A 239 3.20 -4.80 14.62
CA GLU A 239 3.00 -3.53 13.89
C GLU A 239 2.47 -3.76 12.48
N VAL A 240 3.02 -4.73 11.74
CA VAL A 240 2.50 -5.11 10.41
C VAL A 240 1.08 -5.68 10.50
N CYS A 241 0.82 -6.52 11.50
CA CYS A 241 -0.49 -7.12 11.74
C CYS A 241 -1.55 -6.07 12.04
N GLU A 242 -1.28 -5.13 12.96
CA GLU A 242 -2.17 -4.01 13.29
C GLU A 242 -2.42 -3.13 12.06
N PHE A 243 -1.37 -2.81 11.32
CA PHE A 243 -1.48 -1.99 10.13
C PHE A 243 -2.38 -2.64 9.07
N LEU A 244 -2.32 -3.96 8.88
CA LEU A 244 -3.13 -4.70 7.91
C LEU A 244 -4.52 -5.10 8.42
N GLY A 245 -5.02 -4.43 9.45
CA GLY A 245 -6.40 -4.57 9.91
C GLY A 245 -6.65 -5.65 10.97
N ALA A 246 -5.62 -6.22 11.58
CA ALA A 246 -5.80 -7.03 12.79
C ALA A 246 -6.16 -6.10 13.94
N THR A 247 -7.44 -6.12 14.34
CA THR A 247 -7.96 -5.17 15.34
C THR A 247 -8.11 -5.78 16.72
N ASN A 248 -8.10 -7.13 16.84
CA ASN A 248 -8.19 -7.82 18.13
C ASN A 248 -6.80 -8.23 18.57
N LEU A 249 -6.30 -7.57 19.59
CA LEU A 249 -5.03 -7.87 20.24
C LEU A 249 -5.29 -8.27 21.68
N LEU A 250 -4.72 -9.38 22.08
CA LEU A 250 -4.78 -9.93 23.43
C LEU A 250 -3.35 -10.06 23.94
N ASP A 251 -3.06 -9.44 25.04
CA ASP A 251 -1.79 -9.63 25.71
C ASP A 251 -1.86 -10.84 26.63
N GLY A 252 -0.79 -11.63 26.70
CA GLY A 252 -0.76 -12.84 27.49
C GLY A 252 0.65 -13.28 27.88
N MET A 253 0.68 -14.30 28.73
CA MET A 253 1.93 -14.97 29.16
C MET A 253 1.85 -16.46 28.81
N ILE A 254 2.94 -16.98 28.25
CA ILE A 254 3.06 -18.41 27.98
C ILE A 254 3.26 -19.15 29.32
N SER A 255 2.41 -20.14 29.58
CA SER A 255 2.51 -21.00 30.73
C SER A 255 3.30 -22.27 30.45
N ASN A 256 3.79 -22.94 31.51
CA ASN A 256 4.57 -24.18 31.41
C ASN A 256 3.85 -25.34 30.70
N GLY A 257 2.55 -25.22 30.43
CA GLY A 257 1.73 -26.22 29.72
C GLY A 257 1.56 -25.96 28.22
N GLY A 258 2.28 -24.97 27.62
CA GLY A 258 2.21 -24.68 26.17
C GLY A 258 0.93 -23.96 25.76
N HIS A 259 0.21 -23.33 26.70
CA HIS A 259 -0.91 -22.43 26.41
C HIS A 259 -0.61 -21.01 26.90
N ILE A 260 -1.41 -20.06 26.47
CA ILE A 260 -1.22 -18.65 26.78
C ILE A 260 -2.34 -18.19 27.71
N GLU A 261 -1.99 -17.69 28.90
CA GLU A 261 -2.93 -17.07 29.80
C GLU A 261 -3.14 -15.60 29.39
N THR A 262 -4.39 -15.24 29.11
CA THR A 262 -4.80 -13.89 28.64
C THR A 262 -5.93 -13.33 29.49
N GLU A 263 -6.31 -12.08 29.25
CA GLU A 263 -7.51 -11.47 29.87
C GLU A 263 -8.81 -12.22 29.54
N LEU A 264 -8.88 -12.95 28.41
CA LEU A 264 -10.04 -13.79 28.07
C LEU A 264 -10.04 -15.15 28.81
N GLY A 265 -8.91 -15.52 29.36
CA GLY A 265 -8.63 -16.84 29.92
C GLY A 265 -7.57 -17.58 29.12
N ARG A 266 -7.55 -18.90 29.24
CA ARG A 266 -6.58 -19.76 28.55
C ARG A 266 -6.85 -19.85 27.04
N ILE A 267 -5.79 -19.60 26.25
CA ILE A 267 -5.79 -19.74 24.79
C ILE A 267 -4.75 -20.77 24.37
N THR A 268 -5.17 -21.71 23.53
CA THR A 268 -4.30 -22.71 22.90
C THR A 268 -4.05 -22.31 21.45
N CYS A 269 -2.78 -22.16 21.07
CA CYS A 269 -2.37 -21.92 19.67
C CYS A 269 -0.92 -22.38 19.47
N ALA A 270 -0.47 -22.41 18.22
CA ALA A 270 0.92 -22.73 17.90
C ALA A 270 1.87 -21.62 18.40
N ILE A 271 2.80 -22.00 19.28
CA ILE A 271 3.88 -21.14 19.76
C ILE A 271 5.13 -21.49 18.97
N THR A 272 5.59 -20.59 18.12
CA THR A 272 6.75 -20.83 17.24
C THR A 272 8.08 -20.65 17.95
N ASP A 273 8.11 -19.86 19.02
CA ASP A 273 9.32 -19.60 19.81
C ASP A 273 9.05 -19.91 21.28
N PRO A 274 9.61 -21.02 21.81
CA PRO A 274 9.37 -21.46 23.19
C PRO A 274 10.07 -20.58 24.25
N GLU A 275 10.99 -19.69 23.85
CA GLU A 275 11.67 -18.78 24.79
C GLU A 275 10.83 -17.54 25.13
N LEU A 276 9.78 -17.28 24.37
CA LEU A 276 8.86 -16.18 24.64
C LEU A 276 8.11 -16.38 25.95
N LYS A 277 8.11 -15.35 26.79
CA LYS A 277 7.32 -15.32 28.03
C LYS A 277 6.09 -14.44 27.91
N ASN A 278 6.30 -13.20 27.46
CA ASN A 278 5.23 -12.24 27.25
C ASN A 278 4.93 -12.14 25.75
N VAL A 279 3.67 -12.28 25.38
CA VAL A 279 3.23 -12.31 23.99
C VAL A 279 2.02 -11.43 23.76
N SER A 280 1.85 -10.98 22.53
CA SER A 280 0.60 -10.43 22.01
C SER A 280 0.02 -11.42 21.00
N ILE A 281 -1.23 -11.81 21.19
CA ILE A 281 -1.97 -12.66 20.26
C ILE A 281 -2.86 -11.75 19.42
N ALA A 282 -2.83 -11.92 18.11
CA ALA A 282 -3.71 -11.23 17.19
C ALA A 282 -4.68 -12.18 16.51
N ILE A 283 -5.93 -11.76 16.38
CA ILE A 283 -6.95 -12.42 15.56
C ILE A 283 -7.74 -11.39 14.77
N ARG A 284 -8.01 -11.70 13.50
CA ARG A 284 -8.83 -10.84 12.66
C ARG A 284 -10.31 -10.96 13.02
N PRO A 285 -11.07 -9.85 12.96
CA PRO A 285 -12.50 -9.85 13.28
C PRO A 285 -13.33 -10.83 12.47
N GLU A 286 -12.95 -11.06 11.21
CA GLU A 286 -13.61 -11.98 10.27
C GLU A 286 -13.26 -13.46 10.50
N GLU A 287 -12.22 -13.75 11.28
CA GLU A 287 -11.78 -15.12 11.60
C GLU A 287 -12.40 -15.66 12.90
N ILE A 288 -13.04 -14.80 13.68
CA ILE A 288 -13.80 -15.22 14.87
C ILE A 288 -15.04 -15.98 14.39
N GLN A 289 -15.27 -17.16 14.98
CA GLN A 289 -16.43 -17.99 14.66
C GLN A 289 -17.54 -17.78 15.69
N LEU A 290 -18.77 -17.62 15.20
CA LEU A 290 -19.96 -17.55 16.03
C LEU A 290 -20.53 -18.95 16.25
N LEU A 291 -20.86 -19.26 17.50
CA LEU A 291 -21.45 -20.53 17.91
C LEU A 291 -22.77 -20.29 18.63
N SER A 292 -23.83 -21.04 18.31
CA SER A 292 -25.12 -20.95 18.99
C SER A 292 -25.07 -21.46 20.43
N ALA A 293 -24.15 -22.41 20.71
CA ALA A 293 -23.88 -22.96 22.02
C ALA A 293 -22.43 -23.41 22.12
N SER A 294 -21.89 -23.54 23.33
CA SER A 294 -20.55 -24.11 23.51
C SER A 294 -20.53 -25.57 23.06
N THR A 295 -19.49 -25.93 22.34
CA THR A 295 -19.20 -27.30 21.90
C THR A 295 -18.21 -28.02 22.83
N GLY A 296 -17.64 -27.30 23.82
CA GLY A 296 -16.59 -27.80 24.70
C GLY A 296 -15.22 -27.86 24.05
N SER A 297 -15.05 -27.22 22.89
CA SER A 297 -13.76 -27.16 22.22
C SER A 297 -12.86 -26.09 22.82
N GLU A 298 -11.57 -26.11 22.44
CA GLU A 298 -10.61 -25.10 22.88
C GLU A 298 -10.93 -23.70 22.31
N ASN A 299 -10.53 -22.67 23.05
CA ASN A 299 -10.69 -21.25 22.71
C ASN A 299 -12.14 -20.80 22.49
N GLU A 300 -13.09 -21.44 23.22
CA GLU A 300 -14.48 -21.01 23.22
C GLU A 300 -14.79 -20.13 24.43
N PHE A 301 -15.47 -19.02 24.17
CA PHE A 301 -15.79 -18.02 25.18
C PHE A 301 -17.25 -17.57 25.07
N PRO A 302 -17.95 -17.32 26.20
CA PRO A 302 -19.25 -16.65 26.16
C PRO A 302 -19.06 -15.19 25.72
N ALA A 303 -19.94 -14.70 24.86
CA ALA A 303 -19.90 -13.37 24.30
C ALA A 303 -21.27 -12.71 24.32
N GLU A 304 -21.29 -11.40 24.54
CA GLU A 304 -22.48 -10.55 24.45
C GLU A 304 -22.24 -9.43 23.44
N VAL A 305 -23.22 -9.15 22.57
CA VAL A 305 -23.13 -8.05 21.58
C VAL A 305 -23.39 -6.73 22.27
N LEU A 306 -22.39 -5.86 22.33
CA LEU A 306 -22.53 -4.50 22.82
C LEU A 306 -23.11 -3.55 21.78
N SER A 307 -22.64 -3.67 20.55
CA SER A 307 -23.12 -2.86 19.43
C SER A 307 -23.01 -3.61 18.11
N SER A 308 -23.84 -3.23 17.15
CA SER A 308 -23.88 -3.82 15.82
C SER A 308 -24.10 -2.73 14.79
N THR A 309 -23.24 -2.62 13.79
CA THR A 309 -23.30 -1.65 12.71
C THR A 309 -23.31 -2.35 11.37
N PHE A 310 -24.38 -2.21 10.60
CA PHE A 310 -24.50 -2.73 9.24
C PHE A 310 -23.79 -1.81 8.26
N LEU A 311 -22.89 -2.37 7.44
CA LEU A 311 -22.11 -1.63 6.46
C LEU A 311 -22.43 -2.02 5.00
N GLY A 312 -23.62 -2.60 4.76
CA GLY A 312 -24.05 -3.06 3.44
C GLY A 312 -23.71 -4.54 3.20
N GLU A 313 -22.46 -4.86 2.96
CA GLU A 313 -22.00 -6.23 2.68
C GLU A 313 -21.78 -7.07 3.94
N LEU A 314 -21.47 -6.40 5.04
CA LEU A 314 -21.17 -7.04 6.32
C LEU A 314 -21.65 -6.22 7.51
N THR A 315 -21.77 -6.89 8.64
CA THR A 315 -22.06 -6.30 9.95
C THR A 315 -20.80 -6.34 10.80
N VAL A 316 -20.44 -5.20 11.39
CA VAL A 316 -19.36 -5.08 12.38
C VAL A 316 -19.99 -5.01 13.76
N CYS A 317 -19.62 -5.94 14.63
CA CYS A 317 -20.08 -6.00 16.00
C CYS A 317 -18.93 -5.73 16.99
N GLU A 318 -19.25 -5.07 18.08
CA GLU A 318 -18.41 -5.02 19.27
C GLU A 318 -18.97 -6.05 20.27
N LEU A 319 -18.14 -6.99 20.68
CA LEU A 319 -18.48 -8.07 21.59
C LEU A 319 -17.82 -7.82 22.93
N LEU A 320 -18.53 -8.12 24.02
CA LEU A 320 -17.96 -8.25 25.37
C LEU A 320 -17.69 -9.72 25.65
N VAL A 321 -16.43 -10.06 25.90
CA VAL A 321 -15.96 -11.41 26.16
C VAL A 321 -15.09 -11.38 27.40
N ASN A 322 -15.54 -11.97 28.50
CA ASN A 322 -14.85 -11.96 29.80
C ASN A 322 -14.31 -10.57 30.21
N GLY A 323 -15.12 -9.51 29.99
CA GLY A 323 -14.75 -8.12 30.32
C GLY A 323 -13.91 -7.40 29.27
N LYS A 324 -13.43 -8.09 28.24
CA LYS A 324 -12.66 -7.49 27.11
C LYS A 324 -13.58 -7.24 25.93
N LYS A 325 -13.37 -6.12 25.25
CA LYS A 325 -14.05 -5.80 24.00
C LYS A 325 -13.29 -6.39 22.82
N LEU A 326 -14.00 -7.13 21.97
CA LEU A 326 -13.50 -7.65 20.70
C LEU A 326 -14.35 -7.13 19.53
N ARG A 327 -13.71 -6.86 18.41
CA ARG A 327 -14.37 -6.63 17.13
C ARG A 327 -14.64 -7.94 16.43
N PHE A 328 -15.83 -8.04 15.87
CA PHE A 328 -16.29 -9.20 15.11
C PHE A 328 -16.93 -8.73 13.82
N LYS A 329 -16.67 -9.42 12.72
CA LYS A 329 -17.30 -9.16 11.42
C LYS A 329 -18.09 -10.39 10.98
N THR A 330 -19.32 -10.18 10.54
CA THR A 330 -20.21 -11.24 10.06
C THR A 330 -21.08 -10.76 8.91
N THR A 331 -21.53 -11.68 8.07
CA THR A 331 -22.58 -11.45 7.09
C THR A 331 -24.00 -11.65 7.67
N GLN A 332 -24.08 -12.20 8.89
CA GLN A 332 -25.35 -12.45 9.57
C GLN A 332 -25.73 -11.22 10.41
N SER A 333 -27.05 -11.05 10.63
CA SER A 333 -27.56 -10.04 11.56
C SER A 333 -27.30 -10.49 12.99
N ALA A 334 -26.68 -9.62 13.79
CA ALA A 334 -26.48 -9.82 15.21
C ALA A 334 -27.15 -8.70 15.99
N ALA A 335 -28.22 -9.04 16.73
CA ALA A 335 -28.94 -8.06 17.53
C ALA A 335 -28.13 -7.63 18.77
N PRO A 336 -28.17 -6.37 19.20
CA PRO A 336 -27.61 -5.94 20.48
C PRO A 336 -28.18 -6.75 21.65
N CYS A 337 -27.36 -6.98 22.68
CA CYS A 337 -27.66 -7.80 23.85
C CYS A 337 -27.86 -9.31 23.56
N ALA A 338 -27.66 -9.77 22.32
CA ALA A 338 -27.67 -11.19 22.03
C ALA A 338 -26.45 -11.88 22.70
N ARG A 339 -26.71 -13.03 23.30
CA ARG A 339 -25.68 -13.87 23.94
C ARG A 339 -25.45 -15.12 23.12
N PHE A 340 -24.19 -15.45 22.88
CA PHE A 340 -23.76 -16.64 22.19
C PHE A 340 -22.35 -17.04 22.62
N HIS A 341 -21.79 -18.03 22.02
CA HIS A 341 -20.38 -18.37 22.18
C HIS A 341 -19.59 -17.98 20.97
N ILE A 342 -18.36 -17.58 21.16
CA ILE A 342 -17.39 -17.39 20.07
C ILE A 342 -16.27 -18.41 20.21
N ARG A 343 -15.70 -18.77 19.08
CA ARG A 343 -14.46 -19.55 19.02
C ARG A 343 -13.39 -18.74 18.34
N LEU A 344 -12.19 -18.75 18.92
CA LEU A 344 -10.98 -18.21 18.32
C LEU A 344 -10.16 -19.38 17.75
N PRO A 345 -10.26 -19.67 16.41
CA PRO A 345 -9.58 -20.84 15.83
C PRO A 345 -8.06 -20.76 16.04
N ALA A 346 -7.46 -21.82 16.56
CA ALA A 346 -6.05 -21.84 16.92
C ALA A 346 -5.10 -21.59 15.73
N ASP A 347 -5.46 -22.05 14.54
CA ASP A 347 -4.74 -21.86 13.29
C ASP A 347 -4.81 -20.42 12.74
N LYS A 348 -5.74 -19.60 13.25
CA LYS A 348 -5.92 -18.19 12.87
C LYS A 348 -5.24 -17.21 13.83
N LEU A 349 -4.82 -17.69 14.98
CA LEU A 349 -4.13 -16.87 15.97
C LEU A 349 -2.68 -16.63 15.54
N LYS A 350 -2.23 -15.38 15.62
CA LYS A 350 -0.85 -14.99 15.39
C LYS A 350 -0.23 -14.55 16.70
N VAL A 351 0.93 -15.10 17.01
CA VAL A 351 1.63 -14.84 18.29
C VAL A 351 2.88 -14.00 17.98
N PHE A 352 3.02 -12.88 18.66
CA PHE A 352 4.15 -11.96 18.54
C PHE A 352 4.82 -11.77 19.89
N ALA A 353 6.15 -11.60 19.89
CA ALA A 353 6.86 -11.17 21.08
C ALA A 353 6.32 -9.80 21.54
N ARG A 354 6.13 -9.66 22.85
CA ARG A 354 5.80 -8.39 23.49
C ARG A 354 7.06 -7.84 24.13
N ASN A 355 7.57 -6.74 23.55
CA ASN A 355 8.69 -5.97 24.12
C ASN A 355 8.27 -5.17 25.34
#